data_51abe89f99779ec70ebc1dd06de31695
#
_entry.id   51abe89f99779ec70ebc1dd06de31695
#
_cell.length_a   1.000
_cell.length_b   1.000
_cell.length_c   1.000
_cell.angle_alpha   90.00
_cell.angle_beta   90.00
_cell.angle_gamma   90.00
#
_symmetry.space_group_name_H-M   'P 1'
#
loop_
_entity.id
_entity.type
_entity.pdbx_description
1 polymer ?
#
loop_
_entity_poly.entity_id
_entity_poly.type
_entity_poly.pdbx_seq_one_letter_code
_entity_poly.pdbx_strand_id
1 'polypeptide(L)'
;MNSKPGTPDLRCIRPEVKALSAYHVQPSLGMIKLDAMENPFMLPLELQQQLGKRLGALELNRYPGQGIEDLKSQLCAYVDLPQGHELMLGNGSDELIALLTLACMAPGAKVLAPEPGFVMYAMSAHLMGLHYIGVPLRDDFELDEPRMRSAIDEHQPQIVYLAYPNNPTANLWNPLALEQIIAQVSSYGGVVVLDEAYSPFSGDTWLTRMREDPQANAQVILMRTLSKFGLAGARLGYLIAQTPWVQELNKVRPPYNVSVLNAACASFALEHRAVFEAQATEIMAERERLFKSLQALPGLTPYPSQANMMLVRIAFETSLTPDALAQSVFEGLKDRGILVKNVSKMHPVLSACLRVTVGTPRENDALIKAFASIAQAHV
;
A
#
# COMPACT_ATOMS: atom_id res chain seq x y z
N MET A 1 6.22 37.56 21.88
CA MET A 1 4.94 36.85 21.91
C MET A 1 4.84 36.14 23.26
N ASN A 2 4.01 36.62 24.16
CA ASN A 2 3.85 36.05 25.50
C ASN A 2 3.09 34.69 25.37
N SER A 3 3.79 33.60 25.53
CA SER A 3 3.16 32.28 25.70
C SER A 3 2.30 32.31 26.97
N LYS A 4 1.07 31.83 26.92
CA LYS A 4 0.24 31.65 28.10
C LYS A 4 0.99 30.78 29.11
N PRO A 5 0.92 31.09 30.42
CA PRO A 5 1.55 30.26 31.44
C PRO A 5 1.11 28.79 31.31
N GLY A 6 2.05 27.84 31.16
CA GLY A 6 1.77 26.42 31.04
C GLY A 6 1.72 25.86 29.61
N THR A 7 1.87 26.66 28.56
CA THR A 7 1.98 26.15 27.18
C THR A 7 3.44 25.80 26.88
N PRO A 8 3.76 24.58 26.44
CA PRO A 8 5.15 24.20 26.14
C PRO A 8 5.70 25.01 24.95
N ASP A 9 6.98 25.33 25.01
CA ASP A 9 7.70 25.94 23.90
C ASP A 9 8.13 24.86 22.90
N LEU A 10 7.52 24.88 21.72
CA LEU A 10 7.77 23.88 20.67
C LEU A 10 8.78 24.37 19.61
N ARG A 11 9.65 25.35 19.92
CA ARG A 11 10.66 25.86 18.95
C ARG A 11 11.64 24.80 18.47
N CYS A 12 11.89 23.76 19.27
CA CYS A 12 12.70 22.62 18.88
C CYS A 12 12.09 21.73 17.78
N ILE A 13 10.78 21.81 17.54
CA ILE A 13 10.13 21.05 16.47
C ILE A 13 10.34 21.78 15.14
N ARG A 14 10.79 21.04 14.12
CA ARG A 14 11.05 21.57 12.77
C ARG A 14 9.79 22.19 12.16
N PRO A 15 9.91 23.30 11.39
CA PRO A 15 8.78 23.94 10.73
C PRO A 15 7.99 23.00 9.83
N GLU A 16 8.67 22.12 9.11
CA GLU A 16 8.06 21.14 8.20
C GLU A 16 7.14 20.18 8.95
N VAL A 17 7.56 19.70 10.14
CA VAL A 17 6.73 18.85 10.99
C VAL A 17 5.51 19.61 11.54
N LYS A 18 5.69 20.89 11.91
CA LYS A 18 4.58 21.73 12.39
C LYS A 18 3.54 22.04 11.31
N ALA A 19 3.94 22.03 10.05
CA ALA A 19 3.06 22.24 8.90
C ALA A 19 2.24 21.01 8.53
N LEU A 20 2.61 19.81 9.01
CA LEU A 20 1.89 18.58 8.74
C LEU A 20 0.64 18.45 9.62
N SER A 21 -0.38 17.80 9.07
CA SER A 21 -1.53 17.30 9.83
C SER A 21 -1.30 15.83 10.18
N ALA A 22 -1.69 15.44 11.40
CA ALA A 22 -1.68 14.02 11.78
C ALA A 22 -2.59 13.21 10.85
N TYR A 23 -2.16 11.99 10.51
CA TYR A 23 -3.00 11.08 9.75
C TYR A 23 -4.29 10.79 10.50
N HIS A 24 -5.43 11.04 9.87
CA HIS A 24 -6.74 10.86 10.49
C HIS A 24 -7.40 9.59 9.98
N VAL A 25 -7.64 8.65 10.91
CA VAL A 25 -8.42 7.43 10.64
C VAL A 25 -9.91 7.76 10.83
N GLN A 26 -10.74 7.45 9.84
CA GLN A 26 -12.17 7.66 9.95
C GLN A 26 -12.80 6.64 10.90
N PRO A 27 -13.74 7.06 11.77
CA PRO A 27 -14.51 6.13 12.57
C PRO A 27 -15.34 5.19 11.69
N SER A 28 -15.25 3.90 11.96
CA SER A 28 -15.93 2.85 11.17
C SER A 28 -16.80 1.90 12.01
N LEU A 29 -16.98 2.20 13.30
CA LEU A 29 -17.75 1.33 14.20
C LEU A 29 -19.19 1.18 13.70
N GLY A 30 -19.64 -0.07 13.50
CA GLY A 30 -20.98 -0.38 13.02
C GLY A 30 -21.20 -0.18 11.52
N MET A 31 -20.14 0.13 10.76
CA MET A 31 -20.19 0.32 9.31
C MET A 31 -19.57 -0.85 8.56
N ILE A 32 -20.02 -1.08 7.33
CA ILE A 32 -19.31 -1.91 6.34
C ILE A 32 -18.05 -1.14 5.93
N LYS A 33 -16.87 -1.68 6.27
CA LYS A 33 -15.58 -0.99 6.14
C LYS A 33 -14.88 -1.35 4.82
N LEU A 34 -15.03 -0.50 3.81
CA LEU A 34 -14.47 -0.67 2.47
C LEU A 34 -13.49 0.47 2.07
N ASP A 35 -12.77 1.04 3.04
CA ASP A 35 -11.89 2.21 2.85
C ASP A 35 -10.38 1.90 2.87
N ALA A 36 -9.96 0.79 3.49
CA ALA A 36 -8.55 0.56 3.86
C ALA A 36 -7.90 -0.67 3.22
N MET A 37 -8.53 -1.29 2.22
CA MET A 37 -8.02 -2.46 1.49
C MET A 37 -7.60 -3.60 2.45
N GLU A 38 -8.39 -3.83 3.49
CA GLU A 38 -8.23 -4.97 4.38
C GLU A 38 -8.83 -6.24 3.77
N ASN A 39 -8.40 -7.41 4.22
CA ASN A 39 -9.07 -8.67 3.90
C ASN A 39 -10.37 -8.72 4.71
N PRO A 40 -11.55 -8.86 4.07
CA PRO A 40 -12.83 -8.83 4.77
C PRO A 40 -13.15 -10.13 5.53
N PHE A 41 -12.40 -11.21 5.28
CA PHE A 41 -12.66 -12.50 5.87
C PHE A 41 -11.93 -12.66 7.20
N MET A 42 -12.65 -13.13 8.20
CA MET A 42 -12.06 -13.55 9.46
C MET A 42 -11.43 -14.95 9.32
N LEU A 43 -10.46 -15.25 10.18
CA LEU A 43 -10.00 -16.64 10.32
C LEU A 43 -11.15 -17.55 10.74
N PRO A 44 -11.20 -18.83 10.29
CA PRO A 44 -12.10 -19.84 10.82
C PRO A 44 -11.96 -19.97 12.34
N LEU A 45 -13.06 -20.23 13.03
CA LEU A 45 -13.10 -20.26 14.51
C LEU A 45 -12.06 -21.19 15.12
N GLU A 46 -11.85 -22.35 14.52
CA GLU A 46 -10.84 -23.32 14.96
C GLU A 46 -9.42 -22.72 14.90
N LEU A 47 -9.08 -22.01 13.82
CA LEU A 47 -7.78 -21.35 13.67
C LEU A 47 -7.64 -20.15 14.61
N GLN A 48 -8.74 -19.44 14.90
CA GLN A 48 -8.72 -18.37 15.91
C GLN A 48 -8.36 -18.94 17.31
N GLN A 49 -8.93 -20.09 17.66
CA GLN A 49 -8.65 -20.78 18.94
C GLN A 49 -7.20 -21.27 19.00
N GLN A 50 -6.71 -21.89 17.93
CA GLN A 50 -5.31 -22.34 17.82
C GLN A 50 -4.33 -21.17 17.95
N LEU A 51 -4.59 -20.09 17.21
CA LEU A 51 -3.78 -18.86 17.28
C LEU A 51 -3.82 -18.28 18.71
N GLY A 52 -5.00 -18.17 19.33
CA GLY A 52 -5.16 -17.67 20.69
C GLY A 52 -4.35 -18.48 21.71
N LYS A 53 -4.34 -19.81 21.61
CA LYS A 53 -3.51 -20.69 22.44
C LYS A 53 -2.01 -20.45 22.21
N ARG A 54 -1.59 -20.31 20.96
CA ARG A 54 -0.18 -20.04 20.59
C ARG A 54 0.28 -18.69 21.15
N LEU A 55 -0.52 -17.63 20.98
CA LEU A 55 -0.19 -16.30 21.47
C LEU A 55 -0.14 -16.24 23.00
N GLY A 56 -1.02 -16.94 23.69
CA GLY A 56 -1.05 -17.04 25.16
C GLY A 56 0.15 -17.78 25.77
N ALA A 57 0.89 -18.55 24.98
CA ALA A 57 2.08 -19.28 25.42
C ALA A 57 3.39 -18.51 25.18
N LEU A 58 3.35 -17.30 24.58
CA LEU A 58 4.53 -16.53 24.29
C LEU A 58 5.13 -15.87 25.54
N GLU A 59 6.44 -15.83 25.61
CA GLU A 59 7.21 -15.13 26.67
C GLU A 59 7.25 -13.62 26.38
N LEU A 60 6.19 -12.88 26.76
CA LEU A 60 6.08 -11.44 26.54
C LEU A 60 7.10 -10.60 27.34
N ASN A 61 7.74 -11.20 28.36
CA ASN A 61 8.75 -10.60 29.18
C ASN A 61 10.17 -10.69 28.57
N ARG A 62 10.31 -11.24 27.35
CA ARG A 62 11.57 -11.39 26.64
C ARG A 62 11.54 -10.64 25.30
N TYR A 63 12.69 -10.12 24.89
CA TYR A 63 12.86 -9.61 23.54
C TYR A 63 12.74 -10.72 22.51
N PRO A 64 12.31 -10.39 21.27
CA PRO A 64 12.27 -11.34 20.17
C PRO A 64 13.61 -12.02 19.93
N GLY A 65 13.59 -13.32 19.73
CA GLY A 65 14.76 -14.16 19.49
C GLY A 65 14.56 -15.10 18.30
N GLN A 66 14.76 -16.41 18.52
CA GLN A 66 14.71 -17.46 17.48
C GLN A 66 13.46 -17.40 16.62
N GLY A 67 12.30 -17.06 17.17
CA GLY A 67 11.04 -16.94 16.39
C GLY A 67 11.07 -15.93 15.24
N ILE A 68 11.96 -14.94 15.29
CA ILE A 68 12.17 -14.02 14.15
C ILE A 68 12.92 -14.72 13.03
N GLU A 69 13.96 -15.48 13.34
CA GLU A 69 14.75 -16.20 12.32
C GLU A 69 13.92 -17.34 11.68
N ASP A 70 13.09 -18.01 12.50
CA ASP A 70 12.14 -19.03 12.01
C ASP A 70 11.14 -18.42 11.03
N LEU A 71 10.57 -17.26 11.36
CA LEU A 71 9.67 -16.53 10.48
C LEU A 71 10.37 -16.09 9.19
N LYS A 72 11.60 -15.56 9.26
CA LYS A 72 12.37 -15.20 8.07
C LYS A 72 12.59 -16.42 7.17
N SER A 73 12.95 -17.56 7.76
CA SER A 73 13.13 -18.81 7.03
C SER A 73 11.84 -19.27 6.34
N GLN A 74 10.70 -19.17 7.02
CA GLN A 74 9.39 -19.49 6.44
C GLN A 74 9.03 -18.55 5.29
N LEU A 75 9.28 -17.24 5.44
CA LEU A 75 9.05 -16.25 4.39
C LEU A 75 9.96 -16.47 3.19
N CYS A 76 11.25 -16.77 3.42
CA CYS A 76 12.19 -17.11 2.33
C CYS A 76 11.69 -18.31 1.53
N ALA A 77 11.22 -19.36 2.21
CA ALA A 77 10.65 -20.53 1.54
C ALA A 77 9.32 -20.21 0.83
N TYR A 78 8.46 -19.38 1.45
CA TYR A 78 7.17 -18.96 0.88
C TYR A 78 7.33 -18.18 -0.44
N VAL A 79 8.31 -17.27 -0.49
CA VAL A 79 8.54 -16.45 -1.68
C VAL A 79 9.49 -17.12 -2.68
N ASP A 80 10.07 -18.28 -2.37
CA ASP A 80 11.14 -18.91 -3.14
C ASP A 80 12.27 -17.88 -3.40
N LEU A 81 12.94 -17.47 -2.32
CA LEU A 81 13.89 -16.36 -2.31
C LEU A 81 15.01 -16.56 -3.36
N PRO A 82 15.26 -15.58 -4.25
CA PRO A 82 16.34 -15.71 -5.23
C PRO A 82 17.71 -15.84 -4.59
N GLN A 83 18.60 -16.60 -5.21
CA GLN A 83 19.99 -16.74 -4.75
C GLN A 83 20.70 -15.37 -4.70
N GLY A 84 21.49 -15.13 -3.67
CA GLY A 84 22.19 -13.85 -3.46
C GLY A 84 21.32 -12.72 -2.94
N HIS A 85 20.05 -13.01 -2.61
CA HIS A 85 19.13 -12.07 -1.98
C HIS A 85 18.90 -12.43 -0.51
N GLU A 86 18.52 -11.42 0.25
CA GLU A 86 18.10 -11.55 1.63
C GLU A 86 16.75 -10.88 1.85
N LEU A 87 16.10 -11.21 2.99
CA LEU A 87 14.83 -10.67 3.42
C LEU A 87 15.03 -9.88 4.72
N MET A 88 14.49 -8.66 4.78
CA MET A 88 14.42 -7.85 5.99
C MET A 88 12.97 -7.62 6.39
N LEU A 89 12.67 -7.82 7.68
CA LEU A 89 11.36 -7.58 8.26
C LEU A 89 11.20 -6.14 8.73
N GLY A 90 9.99 -5.61 8.60
CA GLY A 90 9.57 -4.32 9.15
C GLY A 90 8.22 -4.40 9.85
N ASN A 91 7.96 -3.45 10.74
CA ASN A 91 6.68 -3.30 11.42
C ASN A 91 5.63 -2.66 10.48
N GLY A 92 5.27 -3.40 9.42
CA GLY A 92 4.53 -2.95 8.25
C GLY A 92 5.46 -2.35 7.17
N SER A 93 4.90 -2.16 5.96
CA SER A 93 5.63 -1.52 4.85
C SER A 93 5.97 -0.05 5.15
N ASP A 94 5.18 0.64 5.97
CA ASP A 94 5.44 2.04 6.33
C ASP A 94 6.78 2.21 7.04
N GLU A 95 7.16 1.28 7.94
CA GLU A 95 8.48 1.29 8.57
C GLU A 95 9.59 1.04 7.54
N LEU A 96 9.38 0.12 6.61
CA LEU A 96 10.36 -0.17 5.55
C LEU A 96 10.59 1.05 4.64
N ILE A 97 9.54 1.77 4.27
CA ILE A 97 9.63 3.03 3.53
C ILE A 97 10.45 4.06 4.32
N ALA A 98 10.18 4.21 5.61
CA ALA A 98 10.91 5.13 6.48
C ALA A 98 12.40 4.75 6.61
N LEU A 99 12.71 3.47 6.76
CA LEU A 99 14.09 2.98 6.85
C LEU A 99 14.87 3.17 5.55
N LEU A 100 14.24 2.90 4.40
CA LEU A 100 14.82 3.17 3.08
C LEU A 100 15.12 4.66 2.89
N THR A 101 14.15 5.51 3.23
CA THR A 101 14.32 6.97 3.15
C THR A 101 15.44 7.45 4.08
N LEU A 102 15.50 6.90 5.30
CA LEU A 102 16.56 7.23 6.29
C LEU A 102 17.94 6.78 5.80
N ALA A 103 18.06 5.59 5.23
CA ALA A 103 19.33 5.06 4.73
C ALA A 103 19.88 5.86 3.54
N CYS A 104 18.99 6.41 2.70
CA CYS A 104 19.35 7.20 1.53
C CYS A 104 19.39 8.72 1.80
N MET A 105 19.16 9.14 3.04
CA MET A 105 19.11 10.55 3.41
C MET A 105 20.49 11.21 3.32
N ALA A 106 20.61 12.20 2.45
CA ALA A 106 21.78 13.06 2.30
C ALA A 106 21.33 14.48 1.92
N PRO A 107 22.15 15.51 2.11
CA PRO A 107 21.83 16.85 1.65
C PRO A 107 21.48 16.87 0.16
N GLY A 108 20.29 17.35 -0.18
CA GLY A 108 19.81 17.43 -1.56
C GLY A 108 19.29 16.10 -2.15
N ALA A 109 19.21 15.03 -1.34
CA ALA A 109 18.66 13.75 -1.77
C ALA A 109 17.20 13.89 -2.21
N LYS A 110 16.83 13.11 -3.22
CA LYS A 110 15.52 13.18 -3.88
C LYS A 110 14.85 11.82 -3.90
N VAL A 111 13.53 11.85 -3.77
CA VAL A 111 12.63 10.69 -3.95
C VAL A 111 11.69 11.02 -5.08
N LEU A 112 11.49 10.09 -6.00
CA LEU A 112 10.57 10.25 -7.13
C LEU A 112 9.53 9.12 -7.12
N ALA A 113 8.27 9.46 -7.42
CA ALA A 113 7.21 8.48 -7.63
C ALA A 113 6.15 8.99 -8.61
N PRO A 114 5.41 8.09 -9.29
CA PRO A 114 4.22 8.47 -10.03
C PRO A 114 3.12 9.01 -9.11
N GLU A 115 2.34 9.99 -9.59
CA GLU A 115 1.19 10.56 -8.89
C GLU A 115 -0.09 10.50 -9.75
N PRO A 116 -1.22 10.09 -9.18
CA PRO A 116 -1.45 9.70 -7.78
C PRO A 116 -0.83 8.36 -7.42
N GLY A 117 -0.21 8.31 -6.25
CA GLY A 117 0.46 7.13 -5.70
C GLY A 117 0.20 6.96 -4.20
N PHE A 118 0.90 6.04 -3.56
CA PHE A 118 0.78 5.83 -2.12
C PHE A 118 1.40 6.99 -1.34
N VAL A 119 0.58 7.64 -0.51
CA VAL A 119 0.93 8.90 0.17
C VAL A 119 2.18 8.81 1.07
N MET A 120 2.53 7.61 1.55
CA MET A 120 3.66 7.42 2.45
C MET A 120 5.02 7.68 1.80
N TYR A 121 5.14 7.60 0.47
CA TYR A 121 6.39 7.93 -0.22
C TYR A 121 6.72 9.42 -0.07
N ALA A 122 5.77 10.29 -0.41
CA ALA A 122 5.91 11.73 -0.22
C ALA A 122 6.05 12.12 1.25
N MET A 123 5.22 11.52 2.12
CA MET A 123 5.26 11.81 3.55
C MET A 123 6.61 11.45 4.17
N SER A 124 7.16 10.27 3.88
CA SER A 124 8.46 9.84 4.39
C SER A 124 9.59 10.72 3.87
N ALA A 125 9.57 11.09 2.60
CA ALA A 125 10.53 12.02 2.02
C ALA A 125 10.50 13.36 2.76
N HIS A 126 9.35 13.98 2.92
CA HIS A 126 9.20 15.26 3.64
C HIS A 126 9.61 15.16 5.11
N LEU A 127 9.24 14.08 5.80
CA LEU A 127 9.63 13.86 7.21
C LEU A 127 11.14 13.75 7.38
N MET A 128 11.83 13.17 6.41
CA MET A 128 13.31 13.02 6.45
C MET A 128 14.04 14.18 5.78
N GLY A 129 13.34 15.20 5.26
CA GLY A 129 13.93 16.37 4.62
C GLY A 129 14.48 16.14 3.21
N LEU A 130 13.99 15.11 2.53
CA LEU A 130 14.31 14.85 1.12
C LEU A 130 13.34 15.62 0.20
N HIS A 131 13.81 15.95 -0.99
CA HIS A 131 12.96 16.50 -2.02
C HIS A 131 12.11 15.42 -2.68
N TYR A 132 10.80 15.54 -2.58
CA TYR A 132 9.88 14.65 -3.25
C TYR A 132 9.50 15.21 -4.62
N ILE A 133 9.54 14.35 -5.66
CA ILE A 133 9.19 14.65 -7.04
C ILE A 133 8.06 13.72 -7.46
N GLY A 134 6.86 14.30 -7.60
CA GLY A 134 5.70 13.59 -8.13
C GLY A 134 5.65 13.72 -9.65
N VAL A 135 5.54 12.61 -10.37
CA VAL A 135 5.35 12.61 -11.82
C VAL A 135 3.91 12.22 -12.13
N PRO A 136 3.08 13.11 -12.70
CA PRO A 136 1.69 12.79 -12.97
C PRO A 136 1.52 11.58 -13.89
N LEU A 137 0.58 10.69 -13.53
CA LEU A 137 0.07 9.66 -14.43
C LEU A 137 -0.72 10.30 -15.57
N ARG A 138 -0.93 9.56 -16.63
CA ARG A 138 -1.82 9.94 -17.73
C ARG A 138 -3.29 9.89 -17.27
N ASP A 139 -4.19 10.44 -18.07
CA ASP A 139 -5.64 10.49 -17.77
C ASP A 139 -6.29 9.09 -17.69
N ASP A 140 -5.67 8.10 -18.33
CA ASP A 140 -6.04 6.68 -18.30
C ASP A 140 -5.40 5.92 -17.11
N PHE A 141 -4.71 6.63 -16.23
CA PHE A 141 -3.94 6.11 -15.10
C PHE A 141 -2.70 5.28 -15.47
N GLU A 142 -2.34 5.22 -16.74
CA GLU A 142 -1.08 4.60 -17.16
C GLU A 142 0.11 5.49 -16.84
N LEU A 143 1.27 4.86 -16.71
CA LEU A 143 2.52 5.55 -16.46
C LEU A 143 2.89 6.41 -17.68
N ASP A 144 3.17 7.69 -17.45
CA ASP A 144 3.76 8.56 -18.48
C ASP A 144 5.28 8.29 -18.54
N GLU A 145 5.65 7.22 -19.25
CA GLU A 145 7.05 6.77 -19.35
C GLU A 145 7.99 7.87 -19.83
N PRO A 146 7.70 8.63 -20.91
CA PRO A 146 8.59 9.72 -21.35
C PRO A 146 8.81 10.76 -20.26
N ARG A 147 7.75 11.14 -19.53
CA ARG A 147 7.83 12.13 -18.45
C ARG A 147 8.57 11.58 -17.24
N MET A 148 8.35 10.32 -16.88
CA MET A 148 9.11 9.64 -15.82
C MET A 148 10.59 9.62 -16.13
N ARG A 149 10.98 9.23 -17.34
CA ARG A 149 12.37 9.15 -17.76
C ARG A 149 13.04 10.52 -17.81
N SER A 150 12.34 11.54 -18.32
CA SER A 150 12.84 12.91 -18.30
C SER A 150 13.08 13.42 -16.88
N ALA A 151 12.16 13.16 -15.95
CA ALA A 151 12.31 13.54 -14.54
C ALA A 151 13.46 12.80 -13.85
N ILE A 152 13.67 11.52 -14.17
CA ILE A 152 14.80 10.73 -13.66
C ILE A 152 16.13 11.30 -14.18
N ASP A 153 16.24 11.65 -15.47
CA ASP A 153 17.46 12.25 -16.06
C ASP A 153 17.77 13.62 -15.43
N GLU A 154 16.74 14.46 -15.24
CA GLU A 154 16.90 15.82 -14.70
C GLU A 154 17.29 15.79 -13.21
N HIS A 155 16.69 14.88 -12.46
CA HIS A 155 16.77 14.94 -11.01
C HIS A 155 17.69 13.91 -10.39
N GLN A 156 17.97 12.80 -11.06
CA GLN A 156 18.76 11.66 -10.57
C GLN A 156 18.38 11.27 -9.11
N PRO A 157 17.10 10.89 -8.84
CA PRO A 157 16.63 10.61 -7.49
C PRO A 157 17.35 9.41 -6.88
N GLN A 158 17.64 9.45 -5.59
CA GLN A 158 18.22 8.33 -4.86
C GLN A 158 17.24 7.16 -4.79
N ILE A 159 15.94 7.45 -4.67
CA ILE A 159 14.90 6.44 -4.58
C ILE A 159 13.80 6.74 -5.60
N VAL A 160 13.42 5.74 -6.39
CA VAL A 160 12.21 5.75 -7.23
C VAL A 160 11.24 4.70 -6.68
N TYR A 161 10.06 5.12 -6.21
CA TYR A 161 9.00 4.21 -5.80
C TYR A 161 8.05 3.90 -6.96
N LEU A 162 7.75 2.63 -7.16
CA LEU A 162 6.80 2.13 -8.15
C LEU A 162 5.88 1.11 -7.49
N ALA A 163 4.67 1.52 -7.12
CA ALA A 163 3.67 0.59 -6.59
C ALA A 163 3.12 -0.30 -7.70
N TYR A 164 3.12 -1.62 -7.50
CA TYR A 164 2.81 -2.62 -8.50
C TYR A 164 2.02 -3.79 -7.92
N PRO A 165 0.67 -3.75 -7.94
CA PRO A 165 -0.25 -2.73 -8.49
C PRO A 165 -0.21 -1.38 -7.78
N ASN A 166 -0.57 -0.31 -8.52
CA ASN A 166 -0.60 1.05 -7.98
C ASN A 166 -1.78 1.27 -7.01
N ASN A 167 -1.64 2.22 -6.12
CA ASN A 167 -2.68 2.69 -5.22
C ASN A 167 -2.79 4.23 -5.36
N PRO A 168 -3.95 4.80 -5.77
CA PRO A 168 -5.29 4.23 -5.67
C PRO A 168 -5.86 3.61 -6.95
N THR A 169 -5.13 3.57 -8.05
CA THR A 169 -5.64 3.22 -9.38
C THR A 169 -5.80 1.72 -9.61
N ALA A 170 -5.11 0.89 -8.82
CA ALA A 170 -5.19 -0.57 -8.78
C ALA A 170 -4.75 -1.29 -10.08
N ASN A 171 -4.15 -0.59 -11.04
CA ASN A 171 -3.63 -1.17 -12.28
C ASN A 171 -2.16 -1.61 -12.15
N LEU A 172 -1.75 -2.50 -13.04
CA LEU A 172 -0.34 -2.82 -13.31
C LEU A 172 0.11 -1.99 -14.50
N TRP A 173 1.32 -1.47 -14.43
CA TRP A 173 1.93 -0.76 -15.56
C TRP A 173 2.67 -1.72 -16.49
N ASN A 174 2.99 -1.24 -17.68
CA ASN A 174 3.73 -2.03 -18.66
C ASN A 174 5.11 -2.44 -18.11
N PRO A 175 5.41 -3.75 -18.00
CA PRO A 175 6.69 -4.22 -17.46
C PRO A 175 7.92 -3.71 -18.22
N LEU A 176 7.83 -3.55 -19.55
CA LEU A 176 8.94 -3.03 -20.35
C LEU A 176 9.28 -1.58 -19.99
N ALA A 177 8.26 -0.75 -19.67
CA ALA A 177 8.50 0.61 -19.19
C ALA A 177 9.21 0.60 -17.84
N LEU A 178 8.84 -0.31 -16.95
CA LEU A 178 9.50 -0.47 -15.64
C LEU A 178 10.95 -0.94 -15.79
N GLU A 179 11.22 -1.89 -16.69
CA GLU A 179 12.59 -2.36 -16.99
C GLU A 179 13.49 -1.21 -17.47
N GLN A 180 12.97 -0.33 -18.35
CA GLN A 180 13.71 0.84 -18.82
C GLN A 180 13.99 1.84 -17.70
N ILE A 181 13.01 2.08 -16.82
CA ILE A 181 13.18 2.95 -15.63
C ILE A 181 14.23 2.36 -14.70
N ILE A 182 14.17 1.05 -14.41
CA ILE A 182 15.14 0.36 -13.57
C ILE A 182 16.54 0.48 -14.15
N ALA A 183 16.72 0.22 -15.43
CA ALA A 183 18.00 0.35 -16.10
C ALA A 183 18.56 1.77 -16.01
N GLN A 184 17.70 2.77 -16.22
CA GLN A 184 18.07 4.18 -16.14
C GLN A 184 18.50 4.58 -14.73
N VAL A 185 17.71 4.22 -13.70
CA VAL A 185 18.02 4.50 -12.28
C VAL A 185 19.30 3.78 -11.86
N SER A 186 19.49 2.54 -12.29
CA SER A 186 20.69 1.75 -12.02
C SER A 186 21.96 2.38 -12.60
N SER A 187 21.87 3.08 -13.73
CA SER A 187 23.03 3.66 -14.43
C SER A 187 23.80 4.71 -13.63
N TYR A 188 23.14 5.36 -12.66
CA TYR A 188 23.77 6.35 -11.77
C TYR A 188 23.79 5.92 -10.29
N GLY A 189 23.42 4.67 -10.00
CA GLY A 189 23.47 4.10 -8.64
C GLY A 189 22.27 4.44 -7.75
N GLY A 190 21.15 4.89 -8.33
CA GLY A 190 19.88 5.03 -7.62
C GLY A 190 19.24 3.67 -7.33
N VAL A 191 18.20 3.63 -6.51
CA VAL A 191 17.45 2.41 -6.17
C VAL A 191 15.99 2.53 -6.62
N VAL A 192 15.44 1.45 -7.16
CA VAL A 192 14.01 1.33 -7.47
C VAL A 192 13.35 0.43 -6.44
N VAL A 193 12.32 0.95 -5.78
CA VAL A 193 11.50 0.19 -4.84
C VAL A 193 10.20 -0.20 -5.53
N LEU A 194 10.05 -1.49 -5.81
CA LEU A 194 8.81 -2.07 -6.32
C LEU A 194 7.94 -2.48 -5.13
N ASP A 195 6.86 -1.74 -4.92
CA ASP A 195 5.93 -1.98 -3.81
C ASP A 195 4.80 -2.92 -4.28
N GLU A 196 4.95 -4.18 -3.95
CA GLU A 196 3.98 -5.25 -4.22
C GLU A 196 3.05 -5.52 -3.02
N ALA A 197 2.57 -4.47 -2.36
CA ALA A 197 1.65 -4.63 -1.24
C ALA A 197 0.38 -5.41 -1.59
N TYR A 198 -0.02 -5.40 -2.85
CA TYR A 198 -1.22 -6.08 -3.36
C TYR A 198 -0.90 -7.38 -4.11
N SER A 199 0.30 -7.92 -3.99
CA SER A 199 0.74 -9.17 -4.65
C SER A 199 -0.21 -10.36 -4.48
N PRO A 200 -0.96 -10.54 -3.36
CA PRO A 200 -1.90 -11.67 -3.25
C PRO A 200 -3.04 -11.65 -4.27
N PHE A 201 -3.31 -10.51 -4.91
CA PHE A 201 -4.42 -10.31 -5.85
C PHE A 201 -3.95 -10.02 -7.27
N SER A 202 -2.66 -9.90 -7.47
CA SER A 202 -2.03 -9.55 -8.75
C SER A 202 -1.71 -10.81 -9.57
N GLY A 203 -1.88 -10.70 -10.89
CA GLY A 203 -1.50 -11.76 -11.83
C GLY A 203 0.00 -11.76 -12.17
N ASP A 204 0.79 -10.77 -11.68
CA ASP A 204 2.22 -10.65 -11.96
C ASP A 204 3.02 -10.27 -10.71
N THR A 205 4.30 -10.63 -10.69
CA THR A 205 5.25 -10.27 -9.64
C THR A 205 6.64 -10.02 -10.23
N TRP A 206 7.28 -8.97 -9.78
CA TRP A 206 8.66 -8.65 -10.18
C TRP A 206 9.70 -9.65 -9.66
N LEU A 207 9.34 -10.41 -8.64
CA LEU A 207 10.21 -11.42 -8.05
C LEU A 207 10.65 -12.47 -9.09
N THR A 208 9.81 -12.76 -10.10
CA THR A 208 10.17 -13.64 -11.21
C THR A 208 11.34 -13.06 -12.01
N ARG A 209 11.28 -11.77 -12.35
CA ARG A 209 12.36 -11.07 -13.09
C ARG A 209 13.65 -10.97 -12.28
N MET A 210 13.53 -10.78 -10.97
CA MET A 210 14.70 -10.78 -10.06
C MET A 210 15.41 -12.13 -10.02
N ARG A 211 14.67 -13.25 -10.23
CA ARG A 211 15.28 -14.60 -10.34
C ARG A 211 15.91 -14.83 -11.70
N GLU A 212 15.24 -14.40 -12.78
CA GLU A 212 15.68 -14.62 -14.16
C GLU A 212 16.92 -13.80 -14.51
N ASP A 213 16.96 -12.54 -14.07
CA ASP A 213 18.11 -11.65 -14.26
C ASP A 213 18.42 -10.85 -12.98
N PRO A 214 19.17 -11.47 -12.01
CA PRO A 214 19.58 -10.80 -10.80
C PRO A 214 20.46 -9.57 -11.02
N GLN A 215 21.19 -9.54 -12.16
CA GLN A 215 22.12 -8.45 -12.49
C GLN A 215 21.36 -7.21 -12.96
N ALA A 216 20.42 -7.35 -13.87
CA ALA A 216 19.57 -6.25 -14.31
C ALA A 216 18.72 -5.68 -13.17
N ASN A 217 18.42 -6.49 -12.15
CA ASN A 217 17.63 -6.12 -10.98
C ASN A 217 18.47 -5.84 -9.72
N ALA A 218 19.78 -5.60 -9.86
CA ALA A 218 20.67 -5.38 -8.71
C ALA A 218 20.32 -4.14 -7.86
N GLN A 219 19.69 -3.14 -8.48
CA GLN A 219 19.21 -1.91 -7.83
C GLN A 219 17.71 -1.94 -7.52
N VAL A 220 17.10 -3.12 -7.53
CA VAL A 220 15.68 -3.30 -7.18
C VAL A 220 15.54 -3.79 -5.75
N ILE A 221 14.69 -3.12 -4.99
CA ILE A 221 14.18 -3.58 -3.69
C ILE A 221 12.69 -3.90 -3.87
N LEU A 222 12.32 -5.16 -3.69
CA LEU A 222 10.93 -5.59 -3.70
C LEU A 222 10.36 -5.50 -2.30
N MET A 223 9.27 -4.78 -2.13
CA MET A 223 8.62 -4.60 -0.83
C MET A 223 7.23 -5.25 -0.82
N ARG A 224 6.89 -5.97 0.24
CA ARG A 224 5.60 -6.61 0.44
C ARG A 224 5.10 -6.42 1.87
N THR A 225 3.81 -6.63 2.07
CA THR A 225 3.17 -6.58 3.39
C THR A 225 2.21 -7.76 3.58
N LEU A 226 2.11 -8.27 4.80
CA LEU A 226 1.08 -9.23 5.17
C LEU A 226 -0.27 -8.56 5.49
N SER A 227 -0.33 -7.22 5.50
CA SER A 227 -1.56 -6.48 5.77
C SER A 227 -2.68 -6.80 4.79
N LYS A 228 -2.35 -7.01 3.49
CA LYS A 228 -3.34 -7.30 2.46
C LYS A 228 -3.60 -8.79 2.30
N PHE A 229 -2.66 -9.62 2.74
CA PHE A 229 -2.81 -11.07 2.82
C PHE A 229 -3.91 -11.51 3.81
N GLY A 230 -4.14 -10.72 4.88
CA GLY A 230 -5.16 -10.99 5.90
C GLY A 230 -4.71 -10.65 7.32
N LEU A 231 -3.56 -10.03 7.45
CA LEU A 231 -2.94 -9.73 8.75
C LEU A 231 -2.70 -8.23 8.95
N ALA A 232 -3.65 -7.38 8.55
CA ALA A 232 -3.51 -5.92 8.72
C ALA A 232 -3.20 -5.52 10.17
N GLY A 233 -3.84 -6.19 11.14
CA GLY A 233 -3.64 -5.96 12.58
C GLY A 233 -2.28 -6.45 13.11
N ALA A 234 -1.61 -7.38 12.45
CA ALA A 234 -0.30 -7.89 12.86
C ALA A 234 0.86 -6.97 12.47
N ARG A 235 0.63 -5.94 11.64
CA ARG A 235 1.62 -4.93 11.27
C ARG A 235 2.95 -5.52 10.83
N LEU A 236 2.97 -6.43 9.86
CA LEU A 236 4.19 -7.01 9.33
C LEU A 236 4.34 -6.76 7.83
N GLY A 237 5.51 -6.25 7.45
CA GLY A 237 5.99 -6.14 6.09
C GLY A 237 7.39 -6.75 5.96
N TYR A 238 7.82 -6.96 4.74
CA TYR A 238 9.16 -7.39 4.43
C TYR A 238 9.63 -6.82 3.08
N LEU A 239 10.94 -6.66 2.96
CA LEU A 239 11.57 -6.37 1.69
C LEU A 239 12.51 -7.51 1.30
N ILE A 240 12.73 -7.63 -0.01
CA ILE A 240 13.67 -8.56 -0.64
C ILE A 240 14.61 -7.73 -1.50
N ALA A 241 15.90 -7.89 -1.32
CA ALA A 241 16.92 -7.23 -2.12
C ALA A 241 18.20 -8.08 -2.14
N GLN A 242 19.15 -7.74 -3.01
CA GLN A 242 20.47 -8.34 -2.91
C GLN A 242 21.09 -8.13 -1.53
N THR A 243 21.85 -9.12 -1.05
CA THR A 243 22.47 -9.15 0.28
C THR A 243 23.14 -7.84 0.68
N PRO A 244 23.94 -7.14 -0.16
CA PRO A 244 24.55 -5.87 0.23
C PRO A 244 23.54 -4.78 0.62
N TRP A 245 22.38 -4.69 -0.06
CA TRP A 245 21.32 -3.75 0.30
C TRP A 245 20.77 -4.03 1.69
N VAL A 246 20.44 -5.29 1.96
CA VAL A 246 19.86 -5.69 3.26
C VAL A 246 20.86 -5.46 4.40
N GLN A 247 22.14 -5.71 4.18
CA GLN A 247 23.20 -5.46 5.17
C GLN A 247 23.28 -3.97 5.53
N GLU A 248 23.22 -3.05 4.56
CA GLU A 248 23.23 -1.61 4.83
C GLU A 248 21.95 -1.15 5.54
N LEU A 249 20.78 -1.60 5.08
CA LEU A 249 19.49 -1.25 5.67
C LEU A 249 19.33 -1.76 7.10
N ASN A 250 19.92 -2.92 7.44
CA ASN A 250 19.93 -3.45 8.80
C ASN A 250 20.69 -2.53 9.80
N LYS A 251 21.60 -1.66 9.34
CA LYS A 251 22.31 -0.72 10.21
C LYS A 251 21.43 0.39 10.76
N VAL A 252 20.38 0.75 10.03
CA VAL A 252 19.40 1.80 10.43
C VAL A 252 18.12 1.22 11.01
N ARG A 253 17.92 -0.09 10.92
CA ARG A 253 16.75 -0.75 11.49
C ARG A 253 16.86 -0.81 13.02
N PRO A 254 15.84 -0.36 13.78
CA PRO A 254 15.81 -0.50 15.22
C PRO A 254 15.95 -1.98 15.64
N PRO A 255 16.74 -2.30 16.66
CA PRO A 255 16.80 -3.66 17.17
C PRO A 255 15.41 -4.08 17.68
N TYR A 256 15.05 -5.35 17.46
CA TYR A 256 13.79 -5.93 17.92
C TYR A 256 12.53 -5.21 17.41
N ASN A 257 12.60 -4.58 16.22
CA ASN A 257 11.49 -3.80 15.64
C ASN A 257 10.20 -4.62 15.42
N VAL A 258 10.29 -5.93 15.21
CA VAL A 258 9.14 -6.83 15.08
C VAL A 258 8.91 -7.55 16.41
N SER A 259 7.69 -7.45 16.97
CA SER A 259 7.35 -8.08 18.25
C SER A 259 7.19 -9.61 18.13
N VAL A 260 7.30 -10.31 19.27
CA VAL A 260 7.03 -11.75 19.33
C VAL A 260 5.60 -12.09 18.90
N LEU A 261 4.63 -11.21 19.19
CA LEU A 261 3.23 -11.36 18.78
C LEU A 261 3.06 -11.27 17.27
N ASN A 262 3.67 -10.26 16.65
CA ASN A 262 3.62 -10.07 15.19
C ASN A 262 4.26 -11.26 14.47
N ALA A 263 5.41 -11.71 14.95
CA ALA A 263 6.12 -12.86 14.38
C ALA A 263 5.30 -14.15 14.51
N ALA A 264 4.72 -14.40 15.66
CA ALA A 264 3.90 -15.60 15.88
C ALA A 264 2.62 -15.59 15.03
N CYS A 265 1.95 -14.43 14.87
CA CYS A 265 0.80 -14.29 13.98
C CYS A 265 1.18 -14.57 12.52
N ALA A 266 2.30 -14.03 12.06
CA ALA A 266 2.76 -14.21 10.68
C ALA A 266 3.18 -15.65 10.41
N SER A 267 3.93 -16.27 11.31
CA SER A 267 4.34 -17.67 11.21
C SER A 267 3.12 -18.60 11.17
N PHE A 268 2.13 -18.36 12.05
CA PHE A 268 0.87 -19.10 12.05
C PHE A 268 0.11 -18.96 10.71
N ALA A 269 0.06 -17.76 10.15
CA ALA A 269 -0.62 -17.54 8.87
C ALA A 269 0.09 -18.24 7.72
N LEU A 270 1.42 -18.29 7.71
CA LEU A 270 2.20 -19.03 6.69
C LEU A 270 2.00 -20.54 6.82
N GLU A 271 1.89 -21.07 8.03
CA GLU A 271 1.55 -22.49 8.27
C GLU A 271 0.15 -22.84 7.73
N HIS A 272 -0.78 -21.89 7.78
CA HIS A 272 -2.16 -22.02 7.29
C HIS A 272 -2.44 -21.23 6.00
N ARG A 273 -1.41 -20.98 5.19
CA ARG A 273 -1.49 -20.11 4.00
C ARG A 273 -2.62 -20.46 3.04
N ALA A 274 -2.97 -21.73 2.91
CA ALA A 274 -4.06 -22.19 2.03
C ALA A 274 -5.41 -21.51 2.33
N VAL A 275 -5.68 -21.15 3.59
CA VAL A 275 -6.90 -20.41 3.97
C VAL A 275 -6.87 -18.99 3.40
N PHE A 276 -5.76 -18.30 3.52
CA PHE A 276 -5.60 -16.93 3.01
C PHE A 276 -5.56 -16.88 1.49
N GLU A 277 -4.93 -17.86 0.84
CA GLU A 277 -4.90 -18.02 -0.62
C GLU A 277 -6.31 -18.26 -1.17
N ALA A 278 -7.12 -19.10 -0.49
CA ALA A 278 -8.54 -19.29 -0.83
C ALA A 278 -9.34 -17.99 -0.67
N GLN A 279 -9.14 -17.24 0.40
CA GLN A 279 -9.76 -15.93 0.60
C GLN A 279 -9.34 -14.92 -0.48
N ALA A 280 -8.06 -14.89 -0.86
CA ALA A 280 -7.59 -14.04 -1.95
C ALA A 280 -8.25 -14.40 -3.28
N THR A 281 -8.43 -15.69 -3.57
CA THR A 281 -9.15 -16.18 -4.75
C THR A 281 -10.61 -15.72 -4.76
N GLU A 282 -11.30 -15.78 -3.61
CA GLU A 282 -12.65 -15.28 -3.47
C GLU A 282 -12.73 -13.77 -3.67
N ILE A 283 -11.79 -13.00 -3.10
CA ILE A 283 -11.70 -11.55 -3.30
C ILE A 283 -11.50 -11.21 -4.77
N MET A 284 -10.67 -11.95 -5.51
CA MET A 284 -10.47 -11.73 -6.95
C MET A 284 -11.75 -12.02 -7.73
N ALA A 285 -12.48 -13.09 -7.42
CA ALA A 285 -13.77 -13.39 -8.04
C ALA A 285 -14.81 -12.30 -7.76
N GLU A 286 -14.90 -11.84 -6.51
CA GLU A 286 -15.77 -10.75 -6.08
C GLU A 286 -15.40 -9.41 -6.72
N ARG A 287 -14.12 -9.14 -6.92
CA ARG A 287 -13.64 -7.97 -7.67
C ARG A 287 -14.22 -7.92 -9.08
N GLU A 288 -14.15 -9.02 -9.80
CA GLU A 288 -14.69 -9.10 -11.16
C GLU A 288 -16.24 -8.97 -11.18
N ARG A 289 -16.92 -9.56 -10.19
CA ARG A 289 -18.37 -9.41 -10.03
C ARG A 289 -18.75 -7.97 -9.72
N LEU A 290 -18.05 -7.34 -8.78
CA LEU A 290 -18.27 -5.94 -8.39
C LEU A 290 -18.03 -5.00 -9.57
N PHE A 291 -16.95 -5.20 -10.33
CA PHE A 291 -16.64 -4.42 -11.52
C PHE A 291 -17.83 -4.43 -12.52
N LYS A 292 -18.29 -5.62 -12.90
CA LYS A 292 -19.42 -5.77 -13.84
C LYS A 292 -20.71 -5.13 -13.30
N SER A 293 -20.97 -5.30 -12.01
CA SER A 293 -22.18 -4.75 -11.38
C SER A 293 -22.16 -3.22 -11.33
N LEU A 294 -21.02 -2.62 -11.00
CA LEU A 294 -20.88 -1.15 -10.98
C LEU A 294 -20.88 -0.56 -12.39
N GLN A 295 -20.27 -1.26 -13.36
CA GLN A 295 -20.28 -0.85 -14.78
C GLN A 295 -21.70 -0.80 -15.38
N ALA A 296 -22.60 -1.63 -14.90
CA ALA A 296 -23.99 -1.65 -15.33
C ALA A 296 -24.84 -0.50 -14.75
N LEU A 297 -24.34 0.23 -13.74
CA LEU A 297 -25.04 1.36 -13.14
C LEU A 297 -24.76 2.65 -13.92
N PRO A 298 -25.79 3.41 -14.32
CA PRO A 298 -25.60 4.66 -15.04
C PRO A 298 -24.81 5.66 -14.20
N GLY A 299 -23.90 6.40 -14.84
CA GLY A 299 -23.09 7.43 -14.18
C GLY A 299 -21.95 6.90 -13.31
N LEU A 300 -21.67 5.60 -13.32
CA LEU A 300 -20.50 5.02 -12.69
C LEU A 300 -19.53 4.45 -13.74
N THR A 301 -18.27 4.76 -13.56
CA THR A 301 -17.17 4.20 -14.38
C THR A 301 -16.17 3.54 -13.44
N PRO A 302 -16.30 2.22 -13.17
CA PRO A 302 -15.28 1.47 -12.47
C PRO A 302 -14.07 1.24 -13.40
N TYR A 303 -12.86 1.25 -12.84
CA TYR A 303 -11.64 0.94 -13.57
C TYR A 303 -11.17 -0.49 -13.28
N PRO A 304 -10.58 -1.20 -14.28
CA PRO A 304 -10.02 -2.53 -14.07
C PRO A 304 -9.00 -2.54 -12.94
N SER A 305 -8.97 -3.61 -12.16
CA SER A 305 -8.13 -3.70 -10.98
C SER A 305 -7.32 -5.01 -10.93
N GLN A 306 -6.10 -4.92 -10.40
CA GLN A 306 -5.22 -6.03 -10.07
C GLN A 306 -4.92 -6.07 -8.56
N ALA A 307 -5.74 -5.40 -7.74
CA ALA A 307 -5.65 -5.32 -6.29
C ALA A 307 -6.97 -5.76 -5.62
N ASN A 308 -7.07 -5.66 -4.31
CA ASN A 308 -8.33 -5.84 -3.56
C ASN A 308 -9.11 -4.53 -3.39
N MET A 309 -8.97 -3.63 -4.32
CA MET A 309 -9.69 -2.36 -4.37
C MET A 309 -10.04 -2.01 -5.80
N MET A 310 -10.93 -1.06 -5.98
CA MET A 310 -11.37 -0.57 -7.28
C MET A 310 -11.52 0.95 -7.22
N LEU A 311 -11.03 1.64 -8.25
CA LEU A 311 -11.31 3.05 -8.46
C LEU A 311 -12.62 3.17 -9.24
N VAL A 312 -13.52 4.06 -8.80
CA VAL A 312 -14.81 4.31 -9.44
C VAL A 312 -14.97 5.80 -9.65
N ARG A 313 -15.13 6.24 -10.89
CA ARG A 313 -15.45 7.64 -11.22
C ARG A 313 -16.95 7.83 -11.27
N ILE A 314 -17.41 8.93 -10.69
CA ILE A 314 -18.82 9.33 -10.61
C ILE A 314 -19.11 10.38 -11.69
N ALA A 315 -20.12 10.17 -12.50
CA ALA A 315 -20.52 11.05 -13.60
C ALA A 315 -22.07 11.17 -13.68
N PHE A 316 -22.72 11.43 -12.54
CA PHE A 316 -24.17 11.71 -12.53
C PHE A 316 -24.45 13.10 -13.08
N GLU A 317 -25.60 13.26 -13.72
CA GLU A 317 -26.08 14.59 -14.15
C GLU A 317 -26.39 15.47 -12.93
N THR A 318 -25.71 16.60 -12.80
CA THR A 318 -25.83 17.48 -11.65
C THR A 318 -25.19 18.84 -11.94
N SER A 319 -25.59 19.87 -11.19
CA SER A 319 -24.91 21.18 -11.17
C SER A 319 -23.69 21.22 -10.26
N LEU A 320 -23.38 20.16 -9.51
CA LEU A 320 -22.24 20.09 -8.63
C LEU A 320 -20.94 20.00 -9.42
N THR A 321 -19.85 20.53 -8.84
CA THR A 321 -18.51 20.24 -9.36
C THR A 321 -18.17 18.75 -9.17
N PRO A 322 -17.27 18.17 -9.97
CA PRO A 322 -16.92 16.75 -9.88
C PRO A 322 -16.51 16.30 -8.46
N ASP A 323 -15.73 17.11 -7.75
CA ASP A 323 -15.29 16.80 -6.39
C ASP A 323 -16.40 16.95 -5.35
N ALA A 324 -17.32 17.91 -5.55
CA ALA A 324 -18.52 18.06 -4.70
C ALA A 324 -19.48 16.88 -4.93
N LEU A 325 -19.60 16.38 -6.17
CA LEU A 325 -20.38 15.20 -6.49
C LEU A 325 -19.79 13.96 -5.80
N ALA A 326 -18.47 13.73 -5.93
CA ALA A 326 -17.81 12.63 -5.23
C ALA A 326 -18.02 12.71 -3.71
N GLN A 327 -17.96 13.90 -3.14
CA GLN A 327 -18.21 14.09 -1.70
C GLN A 327 -19.68 13.78 -1.34
N SER A 328 -20.65 14.21 -2.15
CA SER A 328 -22.08 13.92 -1.93
C SER A 328 -22.34 12.41 -1.99
N VAL A 329 -21.77 11.71 -2.96
CA VAL A 329 -21.91 10.25 -3.07
C VAL A 329 -21.23 9.54 -1.92
N PHE A 330 -20.05 9.98 -1.51
CA PHE A 330 -19.35 9.47 -0.32
C PHE A 330 -20.19 9.59 0.95
N GLU A 331 -20.80 10.77 1.21
CA GLU A 331 -21.69 10.97 2.37
C GLU A 331 -22.96 10.09 2.24
N GLY A 332 -23.52 10.00 1.05
CA GLY A 332 -24.68 9.14 0.79
C GLY A 332 -24.42 7.65 1.04
N LEU A 333 -23.22 7.15 0.76
CA LEU A 333 -22.79 5.80 1.13
C LEU A 333 -22.61 5.68 2.65
N LYS A 334 -21.99 6.67 3.27
CA LYS A 334 -21.74 6.70 4.72
C LYS A 334 -23.04 6.72 5.51
N ASP A 335 -24.05 7.49 5.08
CA ASP A 335 -25.40 7.53 5.69
C ASP A 335 -26.11 6.18 5.61
N ARG A 336 -25.71 5.33 4.64
CA ARG A 336 -26.18 3.94 4.50
C ARG A 336 -25.31 2.93 5.22
N GLY A 337 -24.40 3.38 6.08
CA GLY A 337 -23.51 2.54 6.86
C GLY A 337 -22.34 1.92 6.08
N ILE A 338 -21.95 2.50 4.94
CA ILE A 338 -20.84 2.00 4.11
C ILE A 338 -19.74 3.04 4.05
N LEU A 339 -18.54 2.68 4.52
CA LEU A 339 -17.37 3.54 4.52
C LEU A 339 -16.44 3.16 3.37
N VAL A 340 -16.28 4.05 2.40
CA VAL A 340 -15.30 3.97 1.30
C VAL A 340 -14.26 5.08 1.44
N LYS A 341 -13.32 5.21 0.50
CA LYS A 341 -12.37 6.32 0.49
C LYS A 341 -12.70 7.32 -0.61
N ASN A 342 -12.97 8.57 -0.23
CA ASN A 342 -12.99 9.67 -1.19
C ASN A 342 -11.54 10.05 -1.53
N VAL A 343 -11.17 9.89 -2.81
CA VAL A 343 -9.82 10.20 -3.33
C VAL A 343 -9.82 11.40 -4.29
N SER A 344 -10.99 12.01 -4.54
CA SER A 344 -11.17 13.05 -5.56
C SER A 344 -10.24 14.25 -5.38
N LYS A 345 -9.88 14.58 -4.14
CA LYS A 345 -9.01 15.73 -3.81
C LYS A 345 -7.53 15.37 -3.66
N MET A 346 -7.15 14.12 -3.87
CA MET A 346 -5.75 13.68 -3.72
C MET A 346 -4.88 14.12 -4.89
N HIS A 347 -5.45 14.16 -6.10
CA HIS A 347 -4.76 14.58 -7.32
C HIS A 347 -5.81 14.99 -8.39
N PRO A 348 -5.54 15.97 -9.29
CA PRO A 348 -6.50 16.40 -10.30
C PRO A 348 -7.05 15.28 -11.19
N VAL A 349 -6.22 14.29 -11.56
CA VAL A 349 -6.66 13.15 -12.39
C VAL A 349 -7.68 12.24 -11.68
N LEU A 350 -7.77 12.31 -10.33
CA LEU A 350 -8.73 11.58 -9.51
C LEU A 350 -10.05 12.35 -9.28
N SER A 351 -10.23 13.50 -9.93
CA SER A 351 -11.48 14.26 -9.79
C SER A 351 -12.69 13.37 -10.01
N ALA A 352 -13.72 13.51 -9.17
CA ALA A 352 -14.92 12.68 -9.11
C ALA A 352 -14.69 11.19 -8.78
N CYS A 353 -13.55 10.79 -8.25
CA CYS A 353 -13.26 9.38 -7.97
C CYS A 353 -13.44 9.01 -6.49
N LEU A 354 -14.02 7.83 -6.28
CA LEU A 354 -13.99 7.10 -5.01
C LEU A 354 -13.15 5.83 -5.18
N ARG A 355 -12.46 5.41 -4.13
CA ARG A 355 -11.79 4.12 -4.06
C ARG A 355 -12.56 3.20 -3.11
N VAL A 356 -12.95 2.03 -3.60
CA VAL A 356 -13.70 1.01 -2.87
C VAL A 356 -12.81 -0.20 -2.63
N THR A 357 -12.80 -0.72 -1.41
CA THR A 357 -12.22 -2.05 -1.12
C THR A 357 -13.20 -3.13 -1.58
N VAL A 358 -12.70 -4.24 -2.09
CA VAL A 358 -13.50 -5.42 -2.39
C VAL A 358 -13.81 -6.13 -1.06
N GLY A 359 -15.08 -6.15 -0.70
CA GLY A 359 -15.60 -6.79 0.51
C GLY A 359 -16.01 -8.25 0.29
N THR A 360 -16.66 -8.84 1.30
CA THR A 360 -17.37 -10.12 1.15
C THR A 360 -18.52 -9.98 0.15
N PRO A 361 -19.07 -11.10 -0.39
CA PRO A 361 -20.24 -11.04 -1.27
C PRO A 361 -21.40 -10.20 -0.71
N ARG A 362 -21.68 -10.34 0.59
CA ARG A 362 -22.73 -9.59 1.28
C ARG A 362 -22.43 -8.09 1.36
N GLU A 363 -21.19 -7.71 1.64
CA GLU A 363 -20.77 -6.32 1.72
C GLU A 363 -20.78 -5.66 0.35
N ASN A 364 -20.33 -6.38 -0.70
CA ASN A 364 -20.39 -5.91 -2.07
C ASN A 364 -21.82 -5.75 -2.57
N ASP A 365 -22.75 -6.66 -2.22
CA ASP A 365 -24.18 -6.52 -2.52
C ASP A 365 -24.80 -5.28 -1.87
N ALA A 366 -24.43 -5.00 -0.62
CA ALA A 366 -24.88 -3.79 0.08
C ALA A 366 -24.35 -2.53 -0.63
N LEU A 367 -23.08 -2.53 -1.02
CA LEU A 367 -22.45 -1.42 -1.76
C LEU A 367 -23.13 -1.19 -3.11
N ILE A 368 -23.37 -2.25 -3.90
CA ILE A 368 -24.04 -2.15 -5.21
C ILE A 368 -25.43 -1.56 -5.04
N LYS A 369 -26.23 -2.05 -4.08
CA LYS A 369 -27.57 -1.52 -3.78
C LYS A 369 -27.52 -0.04 -3.37
N ALA A 370 -26.54 0.35 -2.56
CA ALA A 370 -26.38 1.74 -2.13
C ALA A 370 -26.06 2.65 -3.33
N PHE A 371 -25.12 2.27 -4.19
CA PHE A 371 -24.82 3.02 -5.42
C PHE A 371 -26.03 3.11 -6.34
N ALA A 372 -26.77 2.01 -6.56
CA ALA A 372 -27.97 2.02 -7.38
C ALA A 372 -29.04 3.00 -6.84
N SER A 373 -29.27 3.01 -5.52
CA SER A 373 -30.20 3.94 -4.88
C SER A 373 -29.75 5.41 -5.00
N ILE A 374 -28.46 5.68 -4.91
CA ILE A 374 -27.91 7.04 -5.08
C ILE A 374 -28.03 7.46 -6.55
N ALA A 375 -27.69 6.58 -7.50
CA ALA A 375 -27.80 6.87 -8.92
C ALA A 375 -29.25 7.22 -9.33
N GLN A 376 -30.24 6.47 -8.83
CA GLN A 376 -31.66 6.75 -9.09
C GLN A 376 -32.13 8.13 -8.58
N ALA A 377 -31.51 8.67 -7.55
CA ALA A 377 -31.82 10.00 -7.03
C ALA A 377 -31.25 11.14 -7.90
N HIS A 378 -30.38 10.81 -8.87
CA HIS A 378 -29.76 11.75 -9.80
C HIS A 378 -30.28 11.60 -11.25
N VAL A 379 -31.24 10.69 -11.49
CA VAL A 379 -31.98 10.53 -12.75
C VAL A 379 -33.32 11.25 -12.61
#